data_f630652f1325bf3eccc9de1ae125506f
#
_entry.id   f630652f1325bf3eccc9de1ae125506f
#
_cell.length_a   1.000
_cell.length_b   1.000
_cell.length_c   1.000
_cell.angle_alpha   90.00
_cell.angle_beta   90.00
_cell.angle_gamma   90.00
#
_symmetry.space_group_name_H-M   'P 1'
#
loop_
_entity.id
_entity.type
_entity.pdbx_description
1 polymer ?
#
loop_
_entity_poly.entity_id
_entity_poly.type
_entity_poly.pdbx_seq_one_letter_code
_entity_poly.pdbx_strand_id
1 'polypeptide(L)'
;YVGTNFVGWQIQSKGKSIQKLIQIKLSKLLKEKVSLVGSGRTDSGVHAIGQSAHFDCKKEIQNLDKFLRSVNHFVNSMNVSIVDIKKKRLNFHARFSAKQRIYKYIIFNRLSRPSIEKERGWHVIKELDILLMKKGANKLLGTKDFSTFRSSSCNAKSPIRTMKSIKIKSIKGRIEIQFKSQSFLQQQVRSMVGCLKYLAEKKWDLKKFDLVLKSKKRILCAPPAPAEGLFLEKVIY
;
A
#
# COMPACT_ATOMS: atom_id res chain seq x y z
N TYR A 1 -1.00 -9.41 -5.30
CA TYR A 1 -2.43 -9.41 -5.62
C TYR A 1 -2.89 -8.11 -6.25
N VAL A 2 -3.96 -8.24 -7.04
CA VAL A 2 -4.74 -7.15 -7.58
C VAL A 2 -5.89 -6.85 -6.63
N GLY A 3 -5.93 -5.64 -6.07
CA GLY A 3 -6.87 -5.26 -5.02
C GLY A 3 -8.27 -4.83 -5.47
N THR A 4 -8.49 -4.60 -6.78
CA THR A 4 -9.70 -3.96 -7.33
C THR A 4 -11.01 -4.61 -6.85
N ASN A 5 -11.05 -5.95 -6.81
CA ASN A 5 -12.26 -6.71 -6.45
C ASN A 5 -12.32 -7.11 -4.96
N PHE A 6 -11.47 -6.50 -4.12
CA PHE A 6 -11.40 -6.80 -2.69
C PHE A 6 -11.71 -5.56 -1.84
N VAL A 7 -12.37 -5.79 -0.72
CA VAL A 7 -12.60 -4.75 0.31
C VAL A 7 -11.32 -4.40 1.08
N GLY A 8 -10.17 -4.87 0.62
CA GLY A 8 -8.85 -4.69 1.19
C GLY A 8 -8.25 -5.98 1.74
N TRP A 9 -7.15 -5.83 2.47
CA TRP A 9 -6.45 -6.96 3.08
C TRP A 9 -7.23 -7.60 4.21
N GLN A 10 -7.63 -6.80 5.21
CA GLN A 10 -8.18 -7.25 6.49
C GLN A 10 -9.57 -7.88 6.35
N ILE A 11 -9.82 -8.96 7.08
CA ILE A 11 -11.16 -9.55 7.23
C ILE A 11 -12.13 -8.49 7.76
N GLN A 12 -13.27 -8.37 7.11
CA GLN A 12 -14.37 -7.49 7.47
C GLN A 12 -15.68 -8.28 7.51
N SER A 13 -16.71 -7.70 8.13
CA SER A 13 -18.05 -8.32 8.22
C SER A 13 -18.68 -8.56 6.86
N LYS A 14 -18.48 -7.64 5.92
CA LYS A 14 -19.00 -7.72 4.55
C LYS A 14 -17.89 -7.66 3.51
N GLY A 15 -18.08 -8.32 2.37
CA GLY A 15 -17.17 -8.28 1.23
C GLY A 15 -16.04 -9.33 1.28
N LYS A 16 -15.36 -9.45 0.13
CA LYS A 16 -14.23 -10.39 -0.06
C LYS A 16 -12.94 -9.71 0.38
N SER A 17 -12.25 -10.23 1.39
CA SER A 17 -10.92 -9.76 1.80
C SER A 17 -9.85 -10.75 1.39
N ILE A 18 -8.65 -10.26 1.10
CA ILE A 18 -7.51 -11.09 0.67
C ILE A 18 -7.07 -12.04 1.80
N GLN A 19 -7.03 -11.53 3.03
CA GLN A 19 -6.70 -12.33 4.21
C GLN A 19 -7.64 -13.51 4.39
N LYS A 20 -8.98 -13.30 4.31
CA LYS A 20 -9.99 -14.36 4.44
C LYS A 20 -9.84 -15.41 3.33
N LEU A 21 -9.64 -14.95 2.09
CA LEU A 21 -9.44 -15.83 0.95
C LEU A 21 -8.27 -16.79 1.18
N ILE A 22 -7.08 -16.25 1.48
CA ILE A 22 -5.87 -17.06 1.67
C ILE A 22 -6.02 -17.95 2.90
N GLN A 23 -6.54 -17.44 4.01
CA GLN A 23 -6.73 -18.16 5.26
C GLN A 23 -7.62 -19.40 5.09
N ILE A 24 -8.74 -19.28 4.37
CA ILE A 24 -9.64 -20.42 4.07
C ILE A 24 -8.91 -21.49 3.25
N LYS A 25 -8.12 -21.09 2.25
CA LYS A 25 -7.40 -22.04 1.40
C LYS A 25 -6.27 -22.73 2.14
N LEU A 26 -5.54 -22.02 2.97
CA LEU A 26 -4.53 -22.61 3.87
C LEU A 26 -5.16 -23.60 4.85
N SER A 27 -6.28 -23.21 5.49
CA SER A 27 -6.96 -24.10 6.44
C SER A 27 -7.47 -25.39 5.78
N LYS A 28 -7.95 -25.30 4.54
CA LYS A 28 -8.37 -26.48 3.76
C LYS A 28 -7.18 -27.40 3.43
N LEU A 29 -6.07 -26.84 2.99
CA LEU A 29 -4.85 -27.61 2.62
C LEU A 29 -4.21 -28.30 3.83
N LEU A 30 -4.14 -27.59 4.96
CA LEU A 30 -3.52 -28.10 6.17
C LEU A 30 -4.47 -28.94 7.03
N LYS A 31 -5.77 -28.97 6.70
CA LYS A 31 -6.83 -29.64 7.47
C LYS A 31 -6.87 -29.18 8.94
N GLU A 32 -6.55 -27.92 9.18
CA GLU A 32 -6.62 -27.28 10.49
C GLU A 32 -7.00 -25.79 10.38
N LYS A 33 -7.46 -25.20 11.46
CA LYS A 33 -7.77 -23.77 11.50
C LYS A 33 -6.48 -22.95 11.50
N VAL A 34 -6.24 -22.18 10.45
CA VAL A 34 -5.09 -21.30 10.29
C VAL A 34 -5.49 -19.86 10.55
N SER A 35 -4.68 -19.12 11.29
CA SER A 35 -4.78 -17.67 11.44
C SER A 35 -3.67 -16.99 10.63
N LEU A 36 -4.05 -16.21 9.61
CA LEU A 36 -3.10 -15.52 8.73
C LEU A 36 -2.93 -14.07 9.19
N VAL A 37 -1.70 -13.64 9.47
CA VAL A 37 -1.37 -12.29 9.92
C VAL A 37 -0.50 -11.56 8.89
N GLY A 38 -1.02 -10.47 8.31
CA GLY A 38 -0.29 -9.66 7.34
C GLY A 38 0.66 -8.64 7.97
N SER A 39 1.68 -8.24 7.22
CA SER A 39 2.66 -7.23 7.64
C SER A 39 2.05 -5.82 7.71
N GLY A 40 1.03 -5.54 6.92
CA GLY A 40 0.31 -4.28 6.86
C GLY A 40 -1.05 -4.46 6.20
N ARG A 41 -1.96 -3.57 6.55
CA ARG A 41 -3.28 -3.50 5.91
C ARG A 41 -3.16 -2.68 4.63
N THR A 42 -3.87 -3.10 3.58
CA THR A 42 -4.15 -2.30 2.41
C THR A 42 -5.64 -1.99 2.37
N ASP A 43 -5.98 -0.78 1.95
CA ASP A 43 -7.38 -0.34 1.81
C ASP A 43 -8.04 -1.06 0.62
N SER A 44 -9.37 -0.94 0.51
CA SER A 44 -10.13 -1.42 -0.63
C SER A 44 -9.54 -0.87 -1.94
N GLY A 45 -9.40 -1.73 -2.94
CA GLY A 45 -8.85 -1.39 -4.27
C GLY A 45 -7.32 -1.25 -4.33
N VAL A 46 -6.60 -1.24 -3.21
CA VAL A 46 -5.14 -1.13 -3.17
C VAL A 46 -4.49 -2.45 -3.50
N HIS A 47 -3.47 -2.43 -4.35
CA HIS A 47 -2.71 -3.61 -4.80
C HIS A 47 -1.53 -3.93 -3.88
N ALA A 48 -0.92 -5.09 -4.08
CA ALA A 48 0.39 -5.40 -3.52
C ALA A 48 1.23 -6.25 -4.48
N ILE A 49 2.47 -5.85 -4.65
CA ILE A 49 3.51 -6.62 -5.35
C ILE A 49 4.21 -7.54 -4.33
N GLY A 50 4.44 -7.05 -3.12
CA GLY A 50 5.20 -7.73 -2.08
C GLY A 50 4.58 -7.63 -0.69
N GLN A 51 3.28 -7.98 -0.53
CA GLN A 51 2.70 -8.21 0.79
C GLN A 51 3.38 -9.41 1.44
N SER A 52 3.64 -9.31 2.73
CA SER A 52 4.15 -10.42 3.53
C SER A 52 3.16 -10.79 4.63
N ALA A 53 3.00 -12.07 4.90
CA ALA A 53 2.15 -12.58 5.96
C ALA A 53 2.80 -13.80 6.61
N HIS A 54 2.39 -14.15 7.82
CA HIS A 54 2.77 -15.41 8.47
C HIS A 54 1.55 -16.13 8.99
N PHE A 55 1.70 -17.40 9.17
CA PHE A 55 0.78 -18.27 9.90
C PHE A 55 1.58 -19.35 10.61
N ASP A 56 1.00 -19.88 11.67
CA ASP A 56 1.53 -21.06 12.36
C ASP A 56 0.72 -22.28 11.97
N CYS A 57 1.36 -23.45 11.91
CA CYS A 57 0.72 -24.73 11.65
C CYS A 57 1.29 -25.81 12.57
N LYS A 58 0.44 -26.77 12.96
CA LYS A 58 0.82 -27.85 13.88
C LYS A 58 1.77 -28.85 13.23
N LYS A 59 1.52 -29.18 11.96
CA LYS A 59 2.33 -30.12 11.21
C LYS A 59 3.39 -29.39 10.38
N GLU A 60 4.59 -29.90 10.40
CA GLU A 60 5.66 -29.39 9.57
C GLU A 60 5.35 -29.58 8.09
N ILE A 61 5.52 -28.52 7.30
CA ILE A 61 5.42 -28.56 5.84
C ILE A 61 6.78 -29.03 5.30
N GLN A 62 6.87 -30.29 4.92
CA GLN A 62 8.12 -30.90 4.46
C GLN A 62 8.58 -30.34 3.11
N ASN A 63 7.68 -30.18 2.14
CA ASN A 63 7.98 -29.67 0.80
C ASN A 63 7.28 -28.34 0.54
N LEU A 64 8.03 -27.23 0.72
CA LEU A 64 7.52 -25.88 0.54
C LEU A 64 7.12 -25.57 -0.90
N ASP A 65 7.84 -26.09 -1.89
CA ASP A 65 7.54 -25.87 -3.32
C ASP A 65 6.24 -26.54 -3.74
N LYS A 66 6.03 -27.78 -3.29
CA LYS A 66 4.76 -28.49 -3.52
C LYS A 66 3.61 -27.74 -2.84
N PHE A 67 3.82 -27.30 -1.60
CA PHE A 67 2.82 -26.54 -0.86
C PHE A 67 2.52 -25.20 -1.53
N LEU A 68 3.53 -24.46 -2.00
CA LEU A 68 3.38 -23.21 -2.74
C LEU A 68 2.53 -23.39 -4.00
N ARG A 69 2.82 -24.43 -4.81
CA ARG A 69 2.01 -24.77 -5.99
C ARG A 69 0.56 -25.08 -5.62
N SER A 70 0.36 -25.85 -4.55
CA SER A 70 -1.00 -26.19 -4.09
C SER A 70 -1.80 -24.97 -3.63
N VAL A 71 -1.19 -24.04 -2.89
CA VAL A 71 -1.85 -22.79 -2.49
C VAL A 71 -2.22 -21.95 -3.71
N ASN A 72 -1.26 -21.79 -4.65
CA ASN A 72 -1.47 -20.99 -5.85
C ASN A 72 -2.55 -21.57 -6.77
N HIS A 73 -2.68 -22.88 -6.87
CA HIS A 73 -3.78 -23.53 -7.60
C HIS A 73 -5.15 -23.01 -7.14
N PHE A 74 -5.31 -22.72 -5.84
CA PHE A 74 -6.57 -22.25 -5.28
C PHE A 74 -6.78 -20.73 -5.31
N VAL A 75 -5.73 -19.93 -5.45
CA VAL A 75 -5.84 -18.47 -5.32
C VAL A 75 -5.59 -17.70 -6.61
N ASN A 76 -4.88 -18.28 -7.60
CA ASN A 76 -4.50 -17.57 -8.83
C ASN A 76 -5.70 -17.08 -9.65
N SER A 77 -6.77 -17.87 -9.75
CA SER A 77 -8.00 -17.47 -10.44
C SER A 77 -8.66 -16.21 -9.86
N MET A 78 -8.26 -15.82 -8.64
CA MET A 78 -8.79 -14.64 -7.94
C MET A 78 -7.82 -13.46 -7.97
N ASN A 79 -6.85 -13.43 -8.89
CA ASN A 79 -5.82 -12.39 -8.99
C ASN A 79 -4.96 -12.25 -7.72
N VAL A 80 -4.76 -13.36 -7.02
CA VAL A 80 -3.84 -13.48 -5.88
C VAL A 80 -2.81 -14.53 -6.20
N SER A 81 -1.53 -14.25 -5.98
CA SER A 81 -0.43 -15.18 -6.19
C SER A 81 0.51 -15.14 -4.99
N ILE A 82 0.87 -16.30 -4.47
CA ILE A 82 1.90 -16.44 -3.45
C ILE A 82 3.22 -16.64 -4.17
N VAL A 83 4.13 -15.69 -4.01
CA VAL A 83 5.41 -15.69 -4.76
C VAL A 83 6.45 -16.57 -4.09
N ASP A 84 6.43 -16.62 -2.74
CA ASP A 84 7.45 -17.32 -1.96
C ASP A 84 6.88 -17.75 -0.60
N ILE A 85 7.35 -18.88 -0.08
CA ILE A 85 7.05 -19.39 1.26
C ILE A 85 8.36 -19.85 1.92
N LYS A 86 8.58 -19.35 3.15
CA LYS A 86 9.80 -19.67 3.93
C LYS A 86 9.46 -20.04 5.37
N LYS A 87 10.12 -21.05 5.91
CA LYS A 87 10.11 -21.33 7.35
C LYS A 87 10.77 -20.18 8.10
N LYS A 88 10.22 -19.81 9.24
CA LYS A 88 10.73 -18.77 10.14
C LYS A 88 10.79 -19.28 11.56
N ARG A 89 11.59 -18.62 12.41
CA ARG A 89 11.61 -18.88 13.85
C ARG A 89 10.25 -18.54 14.46
N LEU A 90 9.87 -19.21 15.55
CA LEU A 90 8.58 -19.02 16.23
C LEU A 90 8.32 -17.58 16.71
N ASN A 91 9.36 -16.83 17.01
CA ASN A 91 9.25 -15.42 17.42
C ASN A 91 9.08 -14.43 16.24
N PHE A 92 9.06 -14.91 14.99
CA PHE A 92 8.84 -14.06 13.83
C PHE A 92 7.37 -13.61 13.76
N HIS A 93 7.18 -12.30 13.62
CA HIS A 93 5.84 -11.74 13.43
C HIS A 93 5.83 -10.80 12.22
N ALA A 94 5.06 -11.13 11.17
CA ALA A 94 5.06 -10.39 9.90
C ALA A 94 4.84 -8.87 10.06
N ARG A 95 4.05 -8.44 11.04
CA ARG A 95 3.79 -7.02 11.29
C ARG A 95 4.86 -6.35 12.14
N PHE A 96 5.25 -6.99 13.25
CA PHE A 96 6.12 -6.36 14.26
C PHE A 96 7.60 -6.53 13.97
N SER A 97 8.00 -7.62 13.30
CA SER A 97 9.40 -7.80 12.85
C SER A 97 9.76 -6.96 11.63
N ALA A 98 8.79 -6.33 10.96
CA ALA A 98 9.05 -5.54 9.76
C ALA A 98 9.75 -4.22 10.11
N LYS A 99 10.96 -4.04 9.55
CA LYS A 99 11.78 -2.83 9.70
C LYS A 99 11.33 -1.68 8.80
N GLN A 100 10.83 -2.00 7.61
CA GLN A 100 10.40 -0.98 6.64
C GLN A 100 9.30 -1.53 5.73
N ARG A 101 8.45 -0.61 5.25
CA ARG A 101 7.48 -0.83 4.19
C ARG A 101 7.71 0.16 3.08
N ILE A 102 7.63 -0.32 1.84
CA ILE A 102 7.79 0.47 0.64
C ILE A 102 6.46 0.43 -0.10
N TYR A 103 5.91 1.60 -0.35
CA TYR A 103 4.74 1.77 -1.20
C TYR A 103 5.15 2.48 -2.48
N LYS A 104 4.52 2.09 -3.58
CA LYS A 104 4.63 2.77 -4.87
C LYS A 104 3.26 3.27 -5.29
N TYR A 105 3.19 4.51 -5.77
CA TYR A 105 2.00 5.08 -6.38
C TYR A 105 2.28 5.39 -7.85
N ILE A 106 1.36 5.01 -8.74
CA ILE A 106 1.50 5.21 -10.18
C ILE A 106 0.48 6.24 -10.64
N ILE A 107 0.94 7.23 -11.42
CA ILE A 107 0.09 8.19 -12.13
C ILE A 107 0.40 8.06 -13.62
N PHE A 108 -0.63 7.93 -14.44
CA PHE A 108 -0.55 8.05 -15.90
C PHE A 108 -0.88 9.48 -16.29
N ASN A 109 0.16 10.29 -16.51
CA ASN A 109 0.03 11.71 -16.83
C ASN A 109 0.14 11.91 -18.35
N ARG A 110 -0.96 11.67 -19.04
CA ARG A 110 -1.09 11.77 -20.50
C ARG A 110 -2.56 11.94 -20.89
N LEU A 111 -2.82 12.36 -22.15
CA LEU A 111 -4.19 12.54 -22.66
C LEU A 111 -4.95 11.22 -22.72
N SER A 112 -4.38 10.20 -23.37
CA SER A 112 -5.03 8.90 -23.53
C SER A 112 -5.01 8.05 -22.25
N ARG A 113 -6.13 7.40 -21.96
CA ARG A 113 -6.23 6.45 -20.84
C ARG A 113 -5.36 5.21 -21.07
N PRO A 114 -4.78 4.63 -20.02
CA PRO A 114 -4.10 3.35 -20.12
C PRO A 114 -5.12 2.22 -20.35
N SER A 115 -4.94 1.43 -21.41
CA SER A 115 -5.80 0.27 -21.71
C SER A 115 -5.26 -1.00 -21.06
N ILE A 116 -3.99 -1.35 -21.32
CA ILE A 116 -3.35 -2.56 -20.77
C ILE A 116 -3.19 -2.45 -19.25
N GLU A 117 -2.82 -1.27 -18.76
CA GLU A 117 -2.64 -1.00 -17.33
C GLU A 117 -3.91 -0.39 -16.68
N LYS A 118 -5.09 -0.69 -17.20
CA LYS A 118 -6.36 -0.27 -16.61
C LYS A 118 -6.40 -0.68 -15.14
N GLU A 119 -6.85 0.24 -14.27
CA GLU A 119 -6.92 0.01 -12.82
C GLU A 119 -5.54 -0.32 -12.17
N ARG A 120 -4.44 0.19 -12.74
CA ARG A 120 -3.08 0.04 -12.21
C ARG A 120 -2.38 1.39 -11.99
N GLY A 121 -3.12 2.49 -12.03
CA GLY A 121 -2.62 3.83 -11.83
C GLY A 121 -3.70 4.88 -11.97
N TRP A 122 -3.44 6.04 -11.42
CA TRP A 122 -4.33 7.20 -11.53
C TRP A 122 -4.12 7.90 -12.87
N HIS A 123 -5.14 7.96 -13.70
CA HIS A 123 -5.09 8.73 -14.93
C HIS A 123 -5.32 10.21 -14.64
N VAL A 124 -4.35 11.06 -14.98
CA VAL A 124 -4.39 12.52 -14.83
C VAL A 124 -4.02 13.16 -16.16
N ILE A 125 -5.00 13.83 -16.78
CA ILE A 125 -4.82 14.47 -18.11
C ILE A 125 -3.98 15.74 -17.99
N LYS A 126 -4.29 16.59 -16.99
CA LYS A 126 -3.59 17.84 -16.79
C LYS A 126 -2.10 17.58 -16.50
N GLU A 127 -1.23 18.26 -17.21
CA GLU A 127 0.22 18.17 -17.02
C GLU A 127 0.61 18.49 -15.57
N LEU A 128 1.52 17.70 -15.04
CA LEU A 128 2.02 17.80 -13.66
C LEU A 128 3.46 18.29 -13.65
N ASP A 129 3.71 19.37 -12.93
CA ASP A 129 5.06 19.90 -12.67
C ASP A 129 5.82 18.96 -11.72
N ILE A 130 6.69 18.13 -12.30
CA ILE A 130 7.49 17.13 -11.57
C ILE A 130 8.50 17.78 -10.62
N LEU A 131 9.06 18.92 -10.99
CA LEU A 131 10.02 19.63 -10.14
C LEU A 131 9.32 20.16 -8.88
N LEU A 132 8.15 20.76 -9.07
CA LEU A 132 7.33 21.26 -7.96
C LEU A 132 6.86 20.11 -7.07
N MET A 133 6.46 18.99 -7.67
CA MET A 133 6.09 17.77 -6.93
C MET A 133 7.26 17.23 -6.09
N LYS A 134 8.48 17.20 -6.62
CA LYS A 134 9.70 16.82 -5.87
C LYS A 134 9.99 17.78 -4.72
N LYS A 135 9.83 19.11 -4.93
CA LYS A 135 9.97 20.12 -3.85
C LYS A 135 8.97 19.87 -2.71
N GLY A 136 7.71 19.57 -3.04
CA GLY A 136 6.70 19.18 -2.04
C GLY A 136 7.01 17.88 -1.32
N ALA A 137 7.48 16.86 -2.04
CA ALA A 137 7.86 15.57 -1.46
C ALA A 137 8.99 15.72 -0.43
N ASN A 138 9.97 16.57 -0.69
CA ASN A 138 11.05 16.84 0.25
C ASN A 138 10.55 17.42 1.58
N LYS A 139 9.47 18.23 1.57
CA LYS A 139 8.86 18.74 2.80
C LYS A 139 8.22 17.66 3.67
N LEU A 140 7.89 16.49 3.09
CA LEU A 140 7.32 15.35 3.82
C LEU A 140 8.39 14.47 4.50
N LEU A 141 9.66 14.63 4.19
CA LEU A 141 10.74 13.81 4.75
C LEU A 141 10.97 14.08 6.25
N GLY A 142 11.52 13.07 6.93
CA GLY A 142 11.84 13.11 8.36
C GLY A 142 10.69 12.69 9.26
N THR A 143 10.87 12.88 10.56
CA THR A 143 9.87 12.58 11.59
C THR A 143 8.92 13.75 11.77
N LYS A 144 7.64 13.51 11.53
CA LYS A 144 6.60 14.56 11.56
C LYS A 144 5.28 13.98 12.05
N ASP A 145 4.41 14.90 12.47
CA ASP A 145 2.99 14.62 12.70
C ASP A 145 2.24 14.58 11.36
N PHE A 146 1.73 13.40 10.99
CA PHE A 146 0.96 13.17 9.76
C PHE A 146 -0.56 13.15 9.98
N SER A 147 -1.06 13.78 11.03
CA SER A 147 -2.51 13.88 11.32
C SER A 147 -3.31 14.38 10.13
N THR A 148 -2.80 15.36 9.38
CA THR A 148 -3.44 15.89 8.16
C THR A 148 -3.69 14.79 7.12
N PHE A 149 -2.83 13.80 7.03
CA PHE A 149 -2.87 12.79 5.96
C PHE A 149 -3.53 11.47 6.39
N ARG A 150 -3.94 11.31 7.64
CA ARG A 150 -4.58 10.08 8.11
C ARG A 150 -6.09 10.09 7.87
N SER A 151 -6.69 8.91 7.67
CA SER A 151 -8.14 8.74 7.66
C SER A 151 -8.72 9.09 9.03
N SER A 152 -9.95 9.62 9.07
CA SER A 152 -10.71 9.81 10.32
C SER A 152 -10.96 8.50 11.08
N SER A 153 -11.09 7.39 10.35
CA SER A 153 -11.25 6.03 10.92
C SER A 153 -9.93 5.36 11.34
N CYS A 154 -8.81 6.10 11.33
CA CYS A 154 -7.51 5.54 11.66
C CYS A 154 -7.32 5.35 13.18
N ASN A 155 -7.21 4.09 13.63
CA ASN A 155 -7.05 3.71 15.03
C ASN A 155 -5.58 3.72 15.52
N ALA A 156 -4.66 4.39 14.81
CA ALA A 156 -3.27 4.48 15.27
C ALA A 156 -3.17 5.37 16.50
N LYS A 157 -2.49 4.88 17.57
CA LYS A 157 -2.30 5.61 18.82
C LYS A 157 -1.55 6.93 18.64
N SER A 158 -0.56 6.96 17.75
CA SER A 158 0.23 8.17 17.46
C SER A 158 0.20 8.49 15.97
N PRO A 159 0.05 9.78 15.57
CA PRO A 159 0.14 10.22 14.19
C PRO A 159 1.60 10.44 13.74
N ILE A 160 2.56 10.37 14.65
CA ILE A 160 3.98 10.60 14.33
C ILE A 160 4.53 9.46 13.48
N ARG A 161 5.14 9.79 12.34
CA ARG A 161 5.82 8.83 11.45
C ARG A 161 7.13 9.41 10.96
N THR A 162 8.07 8.52 10.64
CA THR A 162 9.35 8.90 10.02
C THR A 162 9.33 8.51 8.54
N MET A 163 9.20 9.49 7.67
CA MET A 163 9.31 9.28 6.23
C MET A 163 10.79 9.26 5.84
N LYS A 164 11.32 8.05 5.57
CA LYS A 164 12.76 7.85 5.28
C LYS A 164 13.16 8.29 3.88
N SER A 165 12.27 8.09 2.90
CA SER A 165 12.56 8.44 1.50
C SER A 165 11.26 8.60 0.73
N ILE A 166 11.23 9.57 -0.18
CA ILE A 166 10.23 9.71 -1.24
C ILE A 166 11.00 9.92 -2.54
N LYS A 167 10.83 8.99 -3.50
CA LYS A 167 11.49 9.07 -4.81
C LYS A 167 10.44 9.24 -5.88
N ILE A 168 10.62 10.21 -6.78
CA ILE A 168 9.69 10.48 -7.89
C ILE A 168 10.47 10.32 -9.20
N LYS A 169 9.98 9.42 -10.05
CA LYS A 169 10.47 9.18 -11.41
C LYS A 169 9.34 9.47 -12.39
N SER A 170 9.66 10.09 -13.53
CA SER A 170 8.72 10.32 -14.62
C SER A 170 9.34 9.83 -15.91
N ILE A 171 8.67 8.94 -16.62
CA ILE A 171 9.14 8.34 -17.88
C ILE A 171 7.93 8.22 -18.81
N LYS A 172 7.97 8.87 -19.97
CA LYS A 172 6.95 8.75 -21.04
C LYS A 172 5.50 8.86 -20.52
N GLY A 173 5.20 9.89 -19.70
CA GLY A 173 3.87 10.12 -19.16
C GLY A 173 3.46 9.17 -18.02
N ARG A 174 4.37 8.35 -17.51
CA ARG A 174 4.19 7.54 -16.31
C ARG A 174 5.01 8.12 -15.17
N ILE A 175 4.36 8.51 -14.08
CA ILE A 175 5.00 9.02 -12.86
C ILE A 175 4.89 7.94 -11.81
N GLU A 176 6.02 7.56 -11.23
CA GLU A 176 6.11 6.62 -10.10
C GLU A 176 6.61 7.36 -8.87
N ILE A 177 5.86 7.28 -7.77
CA ILE A 177 6.21 7.88 -6.49
C ILE A 177 6.40 6.75 -5.49
N GLN A 178 7.63 6.53 -5.04
CA GLN A 178 7.96 5.51 -4.05
C GLN A 178 8.11 6.15 -2.67
N PHE A 179 7.42 5.61 -1.67
CA PHE A 179 7.44 6.05 -0.27
C PHE A 179 8.05 4.95 0.59
N LYS A 180 9.02 5.29 1.44
CA LYS A 180 9.68 4.38 2.37
C LYS A 180 9.58 4.87 3.81
N SER A 181 9.00 4.04 4.69
CA SER A 181 8.85 4.31 6.11
C SER A 181 8.82 2.99 6.89
N GLN A 182 9.01 3.04 8.21
CA GLN A 182 8.78 1.87 9.06
C GLN A 182 7.30 1.48 9.08
N SER A 183 6.41 2.48 9.14
CA SER A 183 4.96 2.27 9.13
C SER A 183 4.25 3.49 8.54
N PHE A 184 3.01 3.29 8.14
CA PHE A 184 2.13 4.32 7.59
C PHE A 184 0.81 4.33 8.35
N LEU A 185 0.17 5.50 8.41
CA LEU A 185 -1.20 5.65 8.86
C LEU A 185 -2.17 5.20 7.75
N GLN A 186 -3.39 4.88 8.12
CA GLN A 186 -4.44 4.57 7.16
C GLN A 186 -4.65 5.75 6.20
N GLN A 187 -4.68 5.48 4.90
CA GLN A 187 -4.77 6.43 3.79
C GLN A 187 -3.62 7.44 3.68
N GLN A 188 -2.60 7.39 4.52
CA GLN A 188 -1.52 8.40 4.53
C GLN A 188 -0.88 8.59 3.15
N VAL A 189 -0.46 7.52 2.49
CA VAL A 189 0.22 7.62 1.17
C VAL A 189 -0.71 8.25 0.13
N ARG A 190 -1.96 7.79 0.04
CA ARG A 190 -2.94 8.32 -0.90
C ARG A 190 -3.22 9.81 -0.66
N SER A 191 -3.32 10.22 0.60
CA SER A 191 -3.53 11.61 0.99
C SER A 191 -2.34 12.49 0.63
N MET A 192 -1.11 12.02 0.88
CA MET A 192 0.11 12.72 0.46
C MET A 192 0.18 12.87 -1.07
N VAL A 193 -0.15 11.81 -1.83
CA VAL A 193 -0.19 11.88 -3.29
C VAL A 193 -1.24 12.88 -3.79
N GLY A 194 -2.43 12.91 -3.18
CA GLY A 194 -3.45 13.90 -3.51
C GLY A 194 -2.95 15.33 -3.34
N CYS A 195 -2.28 15.63 -2.22
CA CYS A 195 -1.68 16.94 -1.97
C CYS A 195 -0.52 17.25 -2.94
N LEU A 196 0.34 16.28 -3.24
CA LEU A 196 1.41 16.45 -4.23
C LEU A 196 0.86 16.71 -5.63
N LYS A 197 -0.26 16.07 -5.99
CA LYS A 197 -0.94 16.33 -7.26
C LYS A 197 -1.52 17.75 -7.31
N TYR A 198 -2.16 18.24 -6.24
CA TYR A 198 -2.64 19.62 -6.18
C TYR A 198 -1.51 20.64 -6.31
N LEU A 199 -0.38 20.38 -5.69
CA LEU A 199 0.82 21.19 -5.82
C LEU A 199 1.35 21.16 -7.27
N ALA A 200 1.48 19.98 -7.88
CA ALA A 200 1.99 19.83 -9.24
C ALA A 200 1.06 20.42 -10.32
N GLU A 201 -0.24 20.47 -10.07
CA GLU A 201 -1.21 21.18 -10.92
C GLU A 201 -1.21 22.70 -10.72
N LYS A 202 -0.35 23.22 -9.84
CA LYS A 202 -0.30 24.63 -9.44
C LYS A 202 -1.62 25.17 -8.84
N LYS A 203 -2.48 24.26 -8.31
CA LYS A 203 -3.66 24.64 -7.49
C LYS A 203 -3.24 25.15 -6.12
N TRP A 204 -2.11 24.67 -5.63
CA TRP A 204 -1.42 25.12 -4.43
C TRP A 204 0.00 25.55 -4.78
N ASP A 205 0.53 26.49 -4.03
CA ASP A 205 1.94 26.81 -3.97
C ASP A 205 2.62 26.02 -2.81
N LEU A 206 3.93 26.16 -2.69
CA LEU A 206 4.70 25.52 -1.62
C LEU A 206 4.36 26.06 -0.22
N LYS A 207 3.91 27.31 -0.11
CA LYS A 207 3.50 27.92 1.17
C LYS A 207 2.19 27.27 1.65
N LYS A 208 1.20 27.14 0.76
CA LYS A 208 -0.06 26.45 1.05
C LYS A 208 0.16 24.98 1.40
N PHE A 209 1.03 24.27 0.64
CA PHE A 209 1.37 22.87 0.93
C PHE A 209 1.97 22.71 2.34
N ASP A 210 2.89 23.59 2.72
CA ASP A 210 3.53 23.58 4.04
C ASP A 210 2.53 23.90 5.17
N LEU A 211 1.63 24.87 4.93
CA LEU A 211 0.55 25.19 5.85
C LEU A 211 -0.37 23.98 6.08
N VAL A 212 -0.75 23.27 5.02
CA VAL A 212 -1.59 22.07 5.10
C VAL A 212 -0.88 20.97 5.90
N LEU A 213 0.41 20.73 5.64
CA LEU A 213 1.21 19.77 6.40
C LEU A 213 1.25 20.10 7.90
N LYS A 214 1.52 21.37 8.24
CA LYS A 214 1.64 21.84 9.63
C LYS A 214 0.31 21.96 10.37
N SER A 215 -0.79 22.06 9.65
CA SER A 215 -2.13 22.28 10.22
C SER A 215 -2.63 21.16 11.12
N LYS A 216 -2.16 19.91 10.90
CA LYS A 216 -2.65 18.67 11.54
C LYS A 216 -4.15 18.44 11.36
N LYS A 217 -4.81 19.18 10.46
CA LYS A 217 -6.24 19.15 10.21
C LYS A 217 -6.57 18.38 8.93
N ARG A 218 -7.25 17.26 9.04
CA ARG A 218 -7.65 16.41 7.88
C ARG A 218 -8.50 17.17 6.86
N ILE A 219 -9.35 18.09 7.30
CA ILE A 219 -10.25 18.87 6.42
C ILE A 219 -9.49 19.74 5.42
N LEU A 220 -8.27 20.15 5.74
CA LEU A 220 -7.43 20.95 4.85
C LEU A 220 -6.65 20.13 3.83
N CYS A 221 -6.64 18.80 4.00
CA CYS A 221 -5.96 17.89 3.08
C CYS A 221 -6.72 17.80 1.75
N ALA A 222 -6.00 17.72 0.65
CA ALA A 222 -6.61 17.37 -0.63
C ALA A 222 -7.29 15.99 -0.55
N PRO A 223 -8.27 15.69 -1.42
CA PRO A 223 -8.85 14.36 -1.53
C PRO A 223 -7.77 13.28 -1.68
N PRO A 224 -7.93 12.11 -1.05
CA PRO A 224 -6.97 11.03 -1.21
C PRO A 224 -6.97 10.53 -2.66
N ALA A 225 -5.79 10.30 -3.19
CA ALA A 225 -5.61 9.73 -4.53
C ALA A 225 -6.33 8.37 -4.66
N PRO A 226 -6.83 7.97 -5.84
CA PRO A 226 -7.49 6.70 -6.08
C PRO A 226 -6.70 5.50 -5.57
N ALA A 227 -7.40 4.47 -5.09
CA ALA A 227 -6.76 3.29 -4.50
C ALA A 227 -5.98 2.46 -5.54
N GLU A 228 -6.48 2.39 -6.75
CA GLU A 228 -5.95 1.64 -7.89
C GLU A 228 -4.53 2.06 -8.33
N GLY A 229 -4.09 3.25 -7.93
CA GLY A 229 -2.72 3.70 -8.18
C GLY A 229 -1.72 3.24 -7.12
N LEU A 230 -2.18 2.72 -5.97
CA LEU A 230 -1.33 2.39 -4.84
C LEU A 230 -0.97 0.89 -4.80
N PHE A 231 0.32 0.62 -4.59
CA PHE A 231 0.87 -0.73 -4.44
C PHE A 231 1.72 -0.82 -3.16
N LEU A 232 1.46 -1.81 -2.31
CA LEU A 232 2.46 -2.23 -1.34
C LEU A 232 3.56 -2.98 -2.10
N GLU A 233 4.69 -2.32 -2.32
CA GLU A 233 5.75 -2.81 -3.19
C GLU A 233 6.61 -3.86 -2.50
N LYS A 234 7.03 -3.59 -1.24
CA LYS A 234 7.94 -4.48 -0.51
C LYS A 234 7.85 -4.25 1.00
N VAL A 235 8.05 -5.34 1.76
CA VAL A 235 8.28 -5.32 3.22
C VAL A 235 9.70 -5.80 3.49
N ILE A 236 10.44 -5.09 4.34
CA ILE A 236 11.83 -5.40 4.71
C ILE A 236 11.86 -5.81 6.19
N TYR A 237 12.48 -6.94 6.45
CA TYR A 237 12.67 -7.55 7.76
C TYR A 237 14.11 -7.43 8.27
#